data_7ca24e1d95c60529b09bdc2c5930760d
#
_entry.id   7ca24e1d95c60529b09bdc2c5930760d
#
_cell.length_a   1.000
_cell.length_b   1.000
_cell.length_c   1.000
_cell.angle_alpha   90.00
_cell.angle_beta   90.00
_cell.angle_gamma   90.00
#
_symmetry.space_group_name_H-M   'P 1'
#
loop_
_entity.id
_entity.type
_entity.pdbx_description
1 polymer ?
#
loop_
_entity_poly.entity_id
_entity_poly.type
_entity_poly.pdbx_seq_one_letter_code
_entity_poly.pdbx_strand_id
1 'polypeptide(L)'
;MPFHVGSGCLPATISNSRIYRIAWSDTPPEMSSWEKIKDFFCSTHQTEALECIWTICHPPAGTTREDVASRFELLRTLAYAGWEENIHSGLHGENHFCILDEDSQEILSVTLDDAGNYTVNCQGYSETHHLTMATEPGVERTEHAEGASGTSCLPATTAPQTAAEYDAVWSAWEMAAPEGEARGRAAVVREMRNCLNNGNPVLNVGAAGLTTLPDHLPPHITTLIIPDNNLTHLSTLPAGLQELIFAGNQLPSLPALPSGLRELIVVESPLTSLPELPSGLCKLWAFNNQLASLPALPPGLRELSVDGNLLPSLPALPSGLQSLSASHNQMASLPALPPGLRELSVDGNLLPSLPALPSGLQSLSASHNQMASLPTLPPGLEELVVDGNQLPSLPALPLRLQTLRASHNLLTHLSALPPGLQSLWATNNRLTSLSALPPGLEELVVFDNQLPSLPALPPGLRTLRASNNRLTRLPESITGLSSEATVHLEGNLLSERTLQTMQNLTSAPGYSGP
;
A
#
# COMPACT_ATOMS: atom_id res chain seq x y z
N MET A 1 -1.40 20.78 9.49
CA MET A 1 -2.10 19.80 8.67
C MET A 1 -1.23 18.58 8.45
N PRO A 2 -1.75 17.40 8.14
CA PRO A 2 -0.95 16.19 8.08
C PRO A 2 -0.13 16.08 6.78
N PHE A 3 1.03 15.43 6.88
CA PHE A 3 1.83 15.04 5.72
C PHE A 3 1.12 13.97 4.89
N HIS A 4 1.03 14.15 3.58
CA HIS A 4 0.33 13.26 2.67
C HIS A 4 1.31 12.42 1.86
N VAL A 5 1.11 11.11 1.86
CA VAL A 5 1.91 10.14 1.09
C VAL A 5 1.00 9.28 0.22
N GLY A 6 1.48 8.89 -0.93
CA GLY A 6 0.82 7.92 -1.79
C GLY A 6 0.76 8.30 -3.26
N SER A 7 0.53 7.29 -4.06
CA SER A 7 0.29 7.40 -5.50
C SER A 7 -1.05 6.77 -5.93
N GLY A 8 -1.86 6.32 -4.99
CA GLY A 8 -3.12 5.60 -5.22
C GLY A 8 -4.37 6.46 -5.17
N CYS A 9 -5.53 5.81 -5.11
CA CYS A 9 -6.86 6.45 -5.18
C CYS A 9 -7.16 7.42 -4.02
N LEU A 10 -6.53 7.25 -2.86
CA LEU A 10 -6.67 8.14 -1.72
C LEU A 10 -5.31 8.34 -1.06
N PRO A 11 -4.90 9.59 -0.79
CA PRO A 11 -3.68 9.84 -0.04
C PRO A 11 -3.83 9.31 1.39
N ALA A 12 -2.78 8.69 1.91
CA ALA A 12 -2.67 8.45 3.34
C ALA A 12 -2.14 9.70 4.02
N THR A 13 -2.67 9.98 5.20
CA THR A 13 -2.26 11.14 5.97
C THR A 13 -1.39 10.73 7.15
N ILE A 14 -0.18 11.27 7.21
CA ILE A 14 0.67 11.16 8.39
C ILE A 14 0.49 12.46 9.19
N SER A 15 -0.18 12.38 10.33
CA SER A 15 -0.44 13.57 11.15
C SER A 15 0.85 14.13 11.76
N ASN A 16 0.90 15.45 11.97
CA ASN A 16 2.04 16.11 12.60
C ASN A 16 2.35 15.51 13.99
N SER A 17 1.31 15.13 14.76
CA SER A 17 1.49 14.44 16.03
C SER A 17 2.10 13.04 15.90
N ARG A 18 1.92 12.39 14.74
CA ARG A 18 2.56 11.09 14.45
C ARG A 18 4.02 11.29 14.07
N ILE A 19 4.33 12.28 13.24
CA ILE A 19 5.73 12.65 12.92
C ILE A 19 6.47 13.00 14.21
N TYR A 20 5.87 13.79 15.09
CA TYR A 20 6.42 14.12 16.40
C TYR A 20 6.73 12.87 17.24
N ARG A 21 5.77 11.92 17.34
CA ARG A 21 5.98 10.67 18.09
C ARG A 21 7.08 9.80 17.49
N ILE A 22 7.20 9.76 16.16
CA ILE A 22 8.25 9.01 15.46
C ILE A 22 9.62 9.62 15.73
N ALA A 23 9.74 10.94 15.69
CA ALA A 23 10.97 11.66 15.95
C ALA A 23 11.56 11.40 17.35
N TRP A 24 10.68 11.09 18.34
CA TRP A 24 11.07 10.89 19.74
C TRP A 24 10.81 9.48 20.27
N SER A 25 10.65 8.52 19.41
CA SER A 25 10.45 7.11 19.78
C SER A 25 11.76 6.34 19.67
N ASP A 26 12.09 5.58 20.68
CA ASP A 26 13.26 4.67 20.67
C ASP A 26 13.05 3.42 19.79
N THR A 27 11.83 3.25 19.25
CA THR A 27 11.46 2.11 18.40
C THR A 27 10.96 2.57 17.05
N PRO A 28 11.22 1.79 15.96
CA PRO A 28 10.64 2.09 14.64
C PRO A 28 9.12 2.26 14.68
N PRO A 29 8.56 3.06 13.78
CA PRO A 29 7.12 3.33 13.77
C PRO A 29 6.33 2.06 13.45
N GLU A 30 5.35 1.75 14.29
CA GLU A 30 4.40 0.68 14.06
C GLU A 30 3.12 1.22 13.40
N MET A 31 2.69 0.57 12.33
CA MET A 31 1.40 0.83 11.70
C MET A 31 0.37 -0.15 12.25
N SER A 32 -0.86 0.34 12.49
CA SER A 32 -1.98 -0.56 12.77
C SER A 32 -2.27 -1.45 11.56
N SER A 33 -2.83 -2.63 11.79
CA SER A 33 -3.18 -3.57 10.71
C SER A 33 -4.09 -2.93 9.66
N TRP A 34 -4.99 -2.03 10.07
CA TRP A 34 -5.85 -1.28 9.17
C TRP A 34 -5.09 -0.27 8.32
N GLU A 35 -4.14 0.45 8.90
CA GLU A 35 -3.29 1.39 8.17
C GLU A 35 -2.41 0.67 7.15
N LYS A 36 -1.82 -0.49 7.50
CA LYS A 36 -1.05 -1.34 6.59
C LYS A 36 -1.91 -1.87 5.43
N ILE A 37 -3.12 -2.33 5.74
CA ILE A 37 -4.11 -2.76 4.72
C ILE A 37 -4.46 -1.60 3.80
N LYS A 38 -4.71 -0.42 4.34
CA LYS A 38 -5.01 0.79 3.57
C LYS A 38 -3.81 1.23 2.71
N ASP A 39 -2.60 1.20 3.25
CA ASP A 39 -1.36 1.52 2.55
C ASP A 39 -1.18 0.63 1.32
N PHE A 40 -1.43 -0.64 1.52
CA PHE A 40 -1.36 -1.64 0.46
C PHE A 40 -2.43 -1.43 -0.63
N PHE A 41 -3.72 -1.40 -0.28
CA PHE A 41 -4.80 -1.30 -1.26
C PHE A 41 -4.87 0.05 -1.99
N CYS A 42 -4.39 1.10 -1.36
CA CYS A 42 -4.40 2.43 -1.95
C CYS A 42 -3.03 2.85 -2.53
N SER A 43 -2.01 1.98 -2.49
CA SER A 43 -0.63 2.31 -2.89
C SER A 43 -0.16 3.62 -2.26
N THR A 44 -0.38 3.77 -0.96
CA THR A 44 -0.18 5.05 -0.26
C THR A 44 1.27 5.28 0.17
N HIS A 45 2.14 4.26 0.09
CA HIS A 45 3.54 4.29 0.52
C HIS A 45 3.76 4.80 1.96
N GLN A 46 2.72 4.66 2.80
CA GLN A 46 2.76 5.19 4.16
C GLN A 46 3.81 4.50 5.03
N THR A 47 3.95 3.18 4.89
CA THR A 47 4.96 2.40 5.62
C THR A 47 6.36 2.88 5.28
N GLU A 48 6.68 2.96 3.99
CA GLU A 48 7.98 3.39 3.49
C GLU A 48 8.32 4.83 3.90
N ALA A 49 7.33 5.72 3.85
CA ALA A 49 7.48 7.10 4.31
C ALA A 49 7.72 7.19 5.82
N LEU A 50 7.02 6.40 6.63
CA LEU A 50 7.21 6.36 8.08
C LEU A 50 8.58 5.82 8.48
N GLU A 51 9.05 4.76 7.84
CA GLU A 51 10.40 4.20 8.05
C GLU A 51 11.48 5.21 7.62
N CYS A 52 11.25 5.92 6.51
CA CYS A 52 12.14 6.96 6.05
C CYS A 52 12.22 8.11 7.06
N ILE A 53 11.10 8.60 7.57
CA ILE A 53 11.02 9.64 8.61
C ILE A 53 11.71 9.17 9.89
N TRP A 54 11.45 7.93 10.32
CA TRP A 54 12.10 7.38 11.52
C TRP A 54 13.62 7.35 11.37
N THR A 55 14.14 6.90 10.23
CA THR A 55 15.59 6.84 9.98
C THR A 55 16.22 8.23 9.87
N ILE A 56 15.47 9.23 9.38
CA ILE A 56 15.89 10.64 9.41
C ILE A 56 16.02 11.13 10.85
N CYS A 57 15.09 10.77 11.72
CA CYS A 57 15.10 11.18 13.12
C CYS A 57 16.13 10.41 13.96
N HIS A 58 16.49 9.18 13.58
CA HIS A 58 17.41 8.30 14.29
C HIS A 58 18.58 7.87 13.38
N PRO A 59 19.48 8.80 13.04
CA PRO A 59 20.53 8.53 12.08
C PRO A 59 21.50 7.48 12.59
N PRO A 60 21.83 6.45 11.79
CA PRO A 60 22.91 5.50 12.15
C PRO A 60 24.25 6.22 12.23
N ALA A 61 25.18 5.64 13.01
CA ALA A 61 26.53 6.18 13.11
C ALA A 61 27.18 6.27 11.72
N GLY A 62 27.80 7.39 11.41
CA GLY A 62 28.45 7.65 10.13
C GLY A 62 27.51 8.16 9.01
N THR A 63 26.25 8.51 9.32
CA THR A 63 25.34 9.14 8.35
C THR A 63 25.99 10.40 7.75
N THR A 64 25.98 10.49 6.43
CA THR A 64 26.53 11.62 5.66
C THR A 64 25.44 12.57 5.22
N ARG A 65 25.83 13.76 4.72
CA ARG A 65 24.92 14.72 4.09
C ARG A 65 24.19 14.09 2.90
N GLU A 66 24.90 13.31 2.09
CA GLU A 66 24.36 12.61 0.93
C GLU A 66 23.29 11.58 1.33
N ASP A 67 23.46 10.89 2.45
CA ASP A 67 22.47 9.96 2.99
C ASP A 67 21.21 10.68 3.39
N VAL A 68 21.32 11.84 4.05
CA VAL A 68 20.18 12.68 4.41
C VAL A 68 19.47 13.22 3.17
N ALA A 69 20.22 13.77 2.22
CA ALA A 69 19.67 14.25 0.96
C ALA A 69 18.90 13.15 0.22
N SER A 70 19.47 11.94 0.16
CA SER A 70 18.83 10.78 -0.49
C SER A 70 17.52 10.39 0.19
N ARG A 71 17.43 10.49 1.52
CA ARG A 71 16.20 10.18 2.26
C ARG A 71 15.12 11.24 2.06
N PHE A 72 15.47 12.51 2.04
CA PHE A 72 14.52 13.59 1.71
C PHE A 72 14.04 13.50 0.25
N GLU A 73 14.91 13.08 -0.67
CA GLU A 73 14.51 12.80 -2.06
C GLU A 73 13.59 11.58 -2.16
N LEU A 74 13.84 10.52 -1.41
CA LEU A 74 12.93 9.39 -1.30
C LEU A 74 11.56 9.83 -0.77
N LEU A 75 11.50 10.61 0.31
CA LEU A 75 10.24 11.16 0.81
C LEU A 75 9.51 12.01 -0.24
N ARG A 76 10.23 12.76 -1.07
CA ARG A 76 9.65 13.53 -2.16
C ARG A 76 9.01 12.62 -3.21
N THR A 77 9.64 11.48 -3.54
CA THR A 77 9.06 10.50 -4.47
C THR A 77 7.84 9.76 -3.90
N LEU A 78 7.78 9.60 -2.58
CA LEU A 78 6.67 8.96 -1.87
C LEU A 78 5.51 9.92 -1.59
N ALA A 79 5.75 11.23 -1.72
CA ALA A 79 4.72 12.23 -1.47
C ALA A 79 3.57 12.14 -2.46
N TYR A 80 2.36 12.41 -2.00
CA TYR A 80 1.20 12.54 -2.88
C TYR A 80 1.38 13.73 -3.83
N ALA A 81 0.88 13.59 -5.06
CA ALA A 81 1.05 14.58 -6.12
C ALA A 81 0.68 16.01 -5.65
N GLY A 82 1.64 16.92 -5.75
CA GLY A 82 1.53 18.30 -5.28
C GLY A 82 2.07 18.55 -3.86
N TRP A 83 2.45 17.49 -3.12
CA TRP A 83 3.09 17.60 -1.80
C TRP A 83 4.61 17.47 -1.84
N GLU A 84 5.16 17.03 -2.95
CA GLU A 84 6.61 16.96 -3.18
C GLU A 84 7.29 18.34 -3.05
N GLU A 85 6.54 19.41 -3.32
CA GLU A 85 7.02 20.80 -3.20
C GLU A 85 7.20 21.25 -1.74
N ASN A 86 6.62 20.53 -0.79
CA ASN A 86 6.73 20.80 0.65
C ASN A 86 7.96 20.14 1.29
N ILE A 87 8.74 19.41 0.52
CA ILE A 87 9.95 18.71 0.99
C ILE A 87 11.16 19.40 0.40
N HIS A 88 11.93 20.06 1.23
CA HIS A 88 13.02 20.92 0.81
C HIS A 88 14.40 20.42 1.25
N SER A 89 15.37 20.61 0.39
CA SER A 89 16.79 20.54 0.69
C SER A 89 17.43 21.89 0.40
N GLY A 90 18.06 22.49 1.41
CA GLY A 90 18.78 23.75 1.25
C GLY A 90 17.96 25.03 1.45
N LEU A 91 16.76 24.98 2.01
CA LEU A 91 15.89 26.16 2.20
C LEU A 91 16.53 27.26 3.07
N HIS A 92 17.27 26.87 4.12
CA HIS A 92 17.99 27.79 5.03
C HIS A 92 19.50 27.55 5.04
N GLY A 93 20.06 27.03 3.94
CA GLY A 93 21.48 26.70 3.79
C GLY A 93 21.69 25.28 3.27
N GLU A 94 22.89 25.01 2.71
CA GLU A 94 23.18 23.73 2.04
C GLU A 94 23.00 22.49 2.94
N ASN A 95 23.07 22.67 4.26
CA ASN A 95 22.99 21.59 5.26
C ASN A 95 21.64 21.54 6.00
N HIS A 96 20.62 22.20 5.47
CA HIS A 96 19.29 22.24 6.04
C HIS A 96 18.29 21.50 5.15
N PHE A 97 17.55 20.55 5.73
CA PHE A 97 16.52 19.74 5.07
C PHE A 97 15.24 19.84 5.89
N CYS A 98 14.11 20.06 5.24
CA CYS A 98 12.85 20.18 6.00
C CYS A 98 11.62 19.68 5.22
N ILE A 99 10.59 19.38 5.98
CA ILE A 99 9.22 19.14 5.52
C ILE A 99 8.35 20.28 6.05
N LEU A 100 7.61 20.94 5.16
CA LEU A 100 6.70 22.03 5.48
C LEU A 100 5.25 21.52 5.50
N ASP A 101 4.39 22.20 6.25
CA ASP A 101 2.93 22.05 6.12
C ASP A 101 2.35 23.02 5.07
N GLU A 102 1.03 23.03 4.90
CA GLU A 102 0.32 23.91 3.96
C GLU A 102 0.47 25.39 4.29
N ASP A 103 0.80 25.73 5.52
CA ASP A 103 1.03 27.09 5.99
C ASP A 103 2.53 27.48 5.91
N SER A 104 3.34 26.66 5.22
CA SER A 104 4.80 26.80 5.10
C SER A 104 5.54 26.81 6.45
N GLN A 105 5.02 26.13 7.46
CA GLN A 105 5.69 25.93 8.73
C GLN A 105 6.44 24.60 8.74
N GLU A 106 7.64 24.59 9.32
CA GLU A 106 8.42 23.36 9.43
C GLU A 106 7.78 22.35 10.38
N ILE A 107 7.39 21.19 9.85
CA ILE A 107 6.92 20.03 10.62
C ILE A 107 8.11 19.27 11.19
N LEU A 108 9.11 19.05 10.36
CA LEU A 108 10.34 18.33 10.66
C LEU A 108 11.48 19.03 9.93
N SER A 109 12.58 19.30 10.61
CA SER A 109 13.81 19.72 9.94
C SER A 109 15.04 19.05 10.52
N VAL A 110 16.06 18.96 9.67
CA VAL A 110 17.36 18.40 9.99
C VAL A 110 18.44 19.37 9.55
N THR A 111 19.38 19.62 10.46
CA THR A 111 20.59 20.41 10.16
C THR A 111 21.84 19.60 10.47
N LEU A 112 22.84 19.68 9.58
CA LEU A 112 24.17 19.13 9.81
C LEU A 112 25.15 20.29 9.94
N ASP A 113 25.98 20.28 10.99
CA ASP A 113 27.05 21.25 11.12
C ASP A 113 28.41 20.68 10.68
N ASP A 114 29.39 21.55 10.54
CA ASP A 114 30.75 21.17 10.13
C ASP A 114 31.50 20.36 11.19
N ALA A 115 30.97 20.27 12.42
CA ALA A 115 31.50 19.47 13.51
C ALA A 115 30.96 18.04 13.56
N GLY A 116 30.08 17.68 12.61
CA GLY A 116 29.44 16.36 12.54
C GLY A 116 28.25 16.20 13.49
N ASN A 117 27.66 17.30 13.95
CA ASN A 117 26.42 17.24 14.70
C ASN A 117 25.22 17.20 13.75
N TYR A 118 24.33 16.29 14.03
CA TYR A 118 23.08 16.06 13.32
C TYR A 118 21.92 16.47 14.24
N THR A 119 21.29 17.59 13.94
CA THR A 119 20.21 18.13 14.78
C THR A 119 18.87 17.94 14.09
N VAL A 120 17.95 17.25 14.77
CA VAL A 120 16.55 17.05 14.36
C VAL A 120 15.68 18.02 15.14
N ASN A 121 14.83 18.76 14.42
CA ASN A 121 13.82 19.63 15.04
C ASN A 121 12.42 19.17 14.59
N CYS A 122 11.50 19.07 15.53
CA CYS A 122 10.10 18.71 15.26
C CYS A 122 9.19 19.42 16.28
N GLN A 123 8.27 20.25 15.79
CA GLN A 123 7.27 20.97 16.60
C GLN A 123 7.85 21.71 17.82
N GLY A 124 8.97 22.41 17.64
CA GLY A 124 9.60 23.21 18.70
C GLY A 124 10.50 22.45 19.69
N TYR A 125 10.66 21.15 19.49
CA TYR A 125 11.65 20.33 20.18
C TYR A 125 12.85 20.04 19.28
N SER A 126 14.04 19.93 19.87
CA SER A 126 15.28 19.74 19.15
C SER A 126 16.15 18.71 19.85
N GLU A 127 16.71 17.79 19.09
CA GLU A 127 17.67 16.79 19.55
C GLU A 127 18.90 16.78 18.65
N THR A 128 20.09 16.69 19.25
CA THR A 128 21.35 16.64 18.50
C THR A 128 22.06 15.33 18.73
N HIS A 129 22.34 14.62 17.65
CA HIS A 129 23.12 13.40 17.62
C HIS A 129 24.56 13.69 17.19
N HIS A 130 25.53 13.14 17.91
CA HIS A 130 26.93 13.22 17.52
C HIS A 130 27.29 11.98 16.68
N LEU A 131 27.50 12.17 15.38
CA LEU A 131 27.83 11.10 14.45
C LEU A 131 29.35 10.80 14.53
N THR A 132 29.75 10.01 15.51
CA THR A 132 31.15 9.53 15.59
C THR A 132 31.36 8.36 14.64
N MET A 133 32.42 8.43 13.82
CA MET A 133 32.87 7.31 13.00
C MET A 133 33.17 6.11 13.89
N ALA A 134 32.45 5.02 13.71
CA ALA A 134 32.73 3.78 14.43
C ALA A 134 34.06 3.18 13.95
N THR A 135 35.07 3.19 14.83
CA THR A 135 36.23 2.32 14.68
C THR A 135 35.81 0.89 14.95
N GLU A 136 36.06 0.02 13.99
CA GLU A 136 35.79 -1.42 14.10
C GLU A 136 36.50 -2.02 15.33
N PRO A 137 35.83 -2.83 16.16
CA PRO A 137 36.47 -3.75 17.05
C PRO A 137 36.61 -5.13 16.38
N GLY A 138 37.82 -5.63 16.47
CA GLY A 138 38.33 -6.85 15.84
C GLY A 138 37.59 -8.13 16.25
N VAL A 139 37.69 -9.04 15.33
CA VAL A 139 37.32 -10.45 15.38
C VAL A 139 37.99 -11.17 16.53
N GLU A 140 37.23 -11.78 17.44
CA GLU A 140 37.69 -12.94 18.20
C GLU A 140 36.77 -14.13 17.94
N ARG A 141 37.37 -15.12 17.27
CA ARG A 141 36.87 -16.48 17.16
C ARG A 141 37.10 -17.22 18.47
N THR A 142 36.10 -17.92 18.92
CA THR A 142 36.35 -19.15 19.70
C THR A 142 35.44 -20.26 19.25
N GLU A 143 36.09 -21.33 18.86
CA GLU A 143 35.54 -22.63 18.47
C GLU A 143 35.25 -23.51 19.70
N HIS A 144 34.40 -24.52 19.44
CA HIS A 144 34.23 -25.82 20.13
C HIS A 144 33.28 -25.90 21.34
N ALA A 145 32.27 -26.76 21.26
CA ALA A 145 32.37 -28.19 21.47
C ALA A 145 31.08 -28.96 21.14
N GLU A 146 31.30 -30.09 20.53
CA GLU A 146 30.32 -31.17 20.30
C GLU A 146 29.88 -31.86 21.60
N GLY A 147 28.68 -32.42 21.57
CA GLY A 147 28.49 -33.64 22.34
C GLY A 147 27.09 -33.88 22.89
N ALA A 148 26.55 -34.96 22.42
CA ALA A 148 25.66 -35.92 23.05
C ALA A 148 24.16 -35.91 22.71
N SER A 149 23.85 -36.85 21.84
CA SER A 149 22.59 -37.52 21.68
C SER A 149 21.97 -38.01 22.99
N GLY A 150 20.73 -37.62 23.21
CA GLY A 150 19.89 -38.23 24.22
C GLY A 150 18.47 -38.35 23.67
N THR A 151 18.17 -39.45 23.00
CA THR A 151 16.83 -39.88 22.67
C THR A 151 16.07 -40.16 23.95
N SER A 152 15.29 -39.17 24.38
CA SER A 152 14.24 -39.41 25.38
C SER A 152 12.91 -39.41 24.64
N CYS A 153 12.34 -40.59 24.42
CA CYS A 153 10.95 -40.75 24.10
C CYS A 153 10.12 -40.23 25.27
N LEU A 154 9.65 -39.00 25.17
CA LEU A 154 8.58 -38.50 26.00
C LEU A 154 7.29 -39.18 25.53
N PRO A 155 6.42 -39.66 26.46
CA PRO A 155 5.12 -40.21 26.11
C PRO A 155 4.31 -39.10 25.40
N ALA A 156 3.56 -39.49 24.37
CA ALA A 156 2.63 -38.60 23.71
C ALA A 156 1.70 -37.99 24.78
N THR A 157 1.89 -36.70 25.06
CA THR A 157 1.02 -35.96 25.95
C THR A 157 -0.34 -35.88 25.28
N THR A 158 -1.35 -36.51 25.86
CA THR A 158 -2.73 -36.38 25.43
C THR A 158 -3.14 -34.90 25.50
N ALA A 159 -3.87 -34.43 24.47
CA ALA A 159 -4.34 -33.04 24.43
C ALA A 159 -5.17 -32.71 25.71
N PRO A 160 -5.03 -31.49 26.25
CA PRO A 160 -5.81 -31.06 27.42
C PRO A 160 -7.31 -31.22 27.16
N GLN A 161 -8.05 -31.67 28.16
CA GLN A 161 -9.51 -31.86 28.06
C GLN A 161 -10.30 -31.04 29.07
N THR A 162 -9.65 -30.60 30.14
CA THR A 162 -10.27 -29.81 31.19
C THR A 162 -9.69 -28.40 31.27
N ALA A 163 -10.47 -27.48 31.85
CA ALA A 163 -10.01 -26.12 32.08
C ALA A 163 -8.70 -26.04 32.89
N ALA A 164 -8.56 -26.94 33.87
CA ALA A 164 -7.35 -27.01 34.69
C ALA A 164 -6.14 -27.52 33.91
N GLU A 165 -6.33 -28.46 32.98
CA GLU A 165 -5.24 -28.92 32.09
C GLU A 165 -4.81 -27.85 31.10
N TYR A 166 -5.74 -27.07 30.52
CA TYR A 166 -5.42 -25.93 29.71
C TYR A 166 -4.66 -24.87 30.50
N ASP A 167 -5.11 -24.53 31.69
CA ASP A 167 -4.44 -23.57 32.56
C ASP A 167 -3.00 -24.00 32.92
N ALA A 168 -2.81 -25.30 33.18
CA ALA A 168 -1.46 -25.84 33.43
C ALA A 168 -0.52 -25.69 32.22
N VAL A 169 -1.00 -25.94 31.00
CA VAL A 169 -0.24 -25.77 29.76
C VAL A 169 0.12 -24.30 29.56
N TRP A 170 -0.82 -23.41 29.76
CA TRP A 170 -0.59 -21.98 29.58
C TRP A 170 0.34 -21.40 30.64
N SER A 171 0.19 -21.83 31.90
CA SER A 171 1.09 -21.43 32.98
C SER A 171 2.52 -21.89 32.74
N ALA A 172 2.72 -23.12 32.26
CA ALA A 172 4.05 -23.62 31.91
C ALA A 172 4.68 -22.82 30.75
N TRP A 173 3.90 -22.47 29.73
CA TRP A 173 4.37 -21.63 28.62
C TRP A 173 4.70 -20.20 29.07
N GLU A 174 3.90 -19.60 29.96
CA GLU A 174 4.14 -18.29 30.56
C GLU A 174 5.45 -18.29 31.36
N MET A 175 5.66 -19.31 32.22
CA MET A 175 6.85 -19.44 33.05
C MET A 175 8.14 -19.67 32.23
N ALA A 176 8.02 -20.27 31.06
CA ALA A 176 9.13 -20.52 30.14
C ALA A 176 9.41 -19.32 29.21
N ALA A 177 8.92 -18.13 29.53
CA ALA A 177 9.08 -16.95 28.67
C ALA A 177 10.57 -16.57 28.50
N PRO A 178 11.03 -16.33 27.26
CA PRO A 178 12.31 -15.72 26.99
C PRO A 178 12.41 -14.32 27.60
N GLU A 179 13.64 -13.84 27.72
CA GLU A 179 13.88 -12.46 28.16
C GLU A 179 13.13 -11.47 27.23
N GLY A 180 12.36 -10.58 27.82
CA GLY A 180 11.53 -9.61 27.11
C GLY A 180 10.09 -10.04 26.79
N GLU A 181 9.77 -11.34 26.77
CA GLU A 181 8.41 -11.82 26.46
C GLU A 181 7.49 -11.99 27.68
N ALA A 182 8.01 -11.94 28.90
CA ALA A 182 7.25 -12.27 30.11
C ALA A 182 5.93 -11.48 30.24
N ARG A 183 5.93 -10.19 29.96
CA ARG A 183 4.73 -9.34 30.00
C ARG A 183 3.74 -9.70 28.90
N GLY A 184 4.23 -9.96 27.68
CA GLY A 184 3.42 -10.36 26.54
C GLY A 184 2.74 -11.69 26.80
N ARG A 185 3.49 -12.71 27.27
CA ARG A 185 2.93 -14.03 27.59
C ARG A 185 1.90 -13.96 28.73
N ALA A 186 2.16 -13.20 29.77
CA ALA A 186 1.20 -13.00 30.87
C ALA A 186 -0.11 -12.37 30.38
N ALA A 187 -0.04 -11.39 29.50
CA ALA A 187 -1.22 -10.76 28.91
C ALA A 187 -2.04 -11.76 28.08
N VAL A 188 -1.36 -12.54 27.26
CA VAL A 188 -2.00 -13.55 26.39
C VAL A 188 -2.63 -14.68 27.21
N VAL A 189 -1.95 -15.19 28.23
CA VAL A 189 -2.50 -16.21 29.13
C VAL A 189 -3.75 -15.70 29.83
N ARG A 190 -3.73 -14.44 30.29
CA ARG A 190 -4.93 -13.81 30.89
C ARG A 190 -6.08 -13.76 29.90
N GLU A 191 -5.82 -13.41 28.64
CA GLU A 191 -6.85 -13.36 27.61
C GLU A 191 -7.38 -14.76 27.26
N MET A 192 -6.52 -15.75 27.17
CA MET A 192 -6.94 -17.15 26.96
C MET A 192 -7.79 -17.68 28.12
N ARG A 193 -7.44 -17.34 29.36
CA ARG A 193 -8.27 -17.66 30.53
C ARG A 193 -9.64 -16.99 30.47
N ASN A 194 -9.68 -15.72 30.06
CA ASN A 194 -10.94 -14.99 29.88
C ASN A 194 -11.79 -15.63 28.80
N CYS A 195 -11.22 -16.00 27.65
CA CYS A 195 -11.92 -16.73 26.59
C CYS A 195 -12.53 -18.03 27.13
N LEU A 196 -11.75 -18.84 27.85
CA LEU A 196 -12.21 -20.12 28.37
C LEU A 196 -13.32 -19.95 29.40
N ASN A 197 -13.19 -19.00 30.32
CA ASN A 197 -14.15 -18.77 31.42
C ASN A 197 -15.45 -18.13 30.95
N ASN A 198 -15.39 -17.22 29.98
CA ASN A 198 -16.53 -16.43 29.51
C ASN A 198 -17.16 -16.99 28.23
N GLY A 199 -16.58 -18.06 27.66
CA GLY A 199 -17.04 -18.61 26.38
C GLY A 199 -16.85 -17.67 25.18
N ASN A 200 -15.92 -16.70 25.28
CA ASN A 200 -15.65 -15.77 24.17
C ASN A 200 -15.04 -16.53 22.98
N PRO A 201 -15.69 -16.50 21.79
CA PRO A 201 -15.19 -17.21 20.62
C PRO A 201 -14.01 -16.53 19.93
N VAL A 202 -13.63 -15.33 20.34
CA VAL A 202 -12.57 -14.51 19.72
C VAL A 202 -11.37 -14.43 20.65
N LEU A 203 -10.21 -14.89 20.19
CA LEU A 203 -8.93 -14.68 20.85
C LEU A 203 -8.11 -13.68 20.02
N ASN A 204 -7.80 -12.53 20.61
CA ASN A 204 -6.93 -11.53 20.05
C ASN A 204 -5.62 -11.44 20.84
N VAL A 205 -4.52 -11.75 20.18
CA VAL A 205 -3.16 -11.79 20.75
C VAL A 205 -2.34 -10.64 20.12
N GLY A 206 -2.81 -9.39 20.31
CA GLY A 206 -2.18 -8.23 19.68
C GLY A 206 -0.83 -7.87 20.28
N ALA A 207 0.11 -7.51 19.41
CA ALA A 207 1.38 -6.79 19.68
C ALA A 207 2.06 -7.13 21.03
N ALA A 208 2.16 -8.41 21.35
CA ALA A 208 2.72 -8.89 22.62
C ALA A 208 4.21 -9.24 22.53
N GLY A 209 4.84 -9.04 21.36
CA GLY A 209 6.25 -9.33 21.10
C GLY A 209 6.61 -10.82 21.15
N LEU A 210 5.63 -11.70 20.91
CA LEU A 210 5.79 -13.15 21.07
C LEU A 210 6.55 -13.77 19.90
N THR A 211 7.43 -14.72 20.21
CA THR A 211 8.08 -15.60 19.22
C THR A 211 7.35 -16.93 19.03
N THR A 212 6.57 -17.34 20.02
CA THR A 212 5.77 -18.58 19.98
C THR A 212 4.40 -18.37 20.61
N LEU A 213 3.46 -19.26 20.30
CA LEU A 213 2.23 -19.47 21.05
C LEU A 213 2.30 -20.80 21.81
N PRO A 214 1.46 -21.01 22.84
CA PRO A 214 1.35 -22.31 23.49
C PRO A 214 0.79 -23.36 22.52
N ASP A 215 1.15 -24.63 22.74
CA ASP A 215 0.76 -25.74 21.85
C ASP A 215 -0.75 -25.95 21.76
N HIS A 216 -1.49 -25.55 22.78
CA HIS A 216 -2.94 -25.66 22.84
C HIS A 216 -3.57 -24.32 23.15
N LEU A 217 -4.37 -23.81 22.20
CA LEU A 217 -5.20 -22.62 22.36
C LEU A 217 -6.58 -22.99 22.93
N PRO A 218 -7.39 -22.03 23.42
CA PRO A 218 -8.75 -22.34 23.87
C PRO A 218 -9.54 -23.08 22.78
N PRO A 219 -10.15 -24.25 23.10
CA PRO A 219 -10.67 -25.16 22.08
C PRO A 219 -11.94 -24.66 21.37
N HIS A 220 -12.66 -23.74 21.98
CA HIS A 220 -13.95 -23.23 21.50
C HIS A 220 -13.86 -21.96 20.68
N ILE A 221 -12.67 -21.40 20.51
CA ILE A 221 -12.52 -20.17 19.70
C ILE A 221 -12.82 -20.46 18.24
N THR A 222 -13.50 -19.51 17.61
CA THR A 222 -13.80 -19.53 16.18
C THR A 222 -13.00 -18.48 15.40
N THR A 223 -12.48 -17.49 16.09
CA THR A 223 -11.67 -16.42 15.51
C THR A 223 -10.36 -16.26 16.28
N LEU A 224 -9.25 -16.31 15.56
CA LEU A 224 -7.91 -16.09 16.10
C LEU A 224 -7.23 -14.93 15.38
N ILE A 225 -6.88 -13.89 16.12
CA ILE A 225 -6.27 -12.66 15.59
C ILE A 225 -4.90 -12.46 16.24
N ILE A 226 -3.84 -12.48 15.45
CA ILE A 226 -2.46 -12.38 15.92
C ILE A 226 -1.71 -11.34 15.09
N PRO A 227 -1.91 -10.03 15.35
CA PRO A 227 -1.15 -8.99 14.68
C PRO A 227 0.19 -8.73 15.38
N ASP A 228 1.17 -8.30 14.60
CA ASP A 228 2.40 -7.66 15.05
C ASP A 228 3.12 -8.39 16.20
N ASN A 229 3.39 -9.67 16.00
CA ASN A 229 4.27 -10.48 16.83
C ASN A 229 5.50 -10.93 16.01
N ASN A 230 6.40 -11.65 16.66
CA ASN A 230 7.58 -12.21 16.02
C ASN A 230 7.48 -13.72 15.89
N LEU A 231 6.28 -14.25 15.65
CA LEU A 231 6.04 -15.69 15.56
C LEU A 231 6.85 -16.29 14.42
N THR A 232 7.63 -17.32 14.75
CA THR A 232 8.45 -18.08 13.80
C THR A 232 7.83 -19.39 13.39
N HIS A 233 6.87 -19.88 14.18
CA HIS A 233 6.09 -21.08 13.87
C HIS A 233 4.74 -21.05 14.60
N LEU A 234 3.81 -21.84 14.10
CA LEU A 234 2.55 -22.13 14.74
C LEU A 234 2.40 -23.63 14.96
N SER A 235 1.89 -23.97 16.12
CA SER A 235 1.44 -25.32 16.45
C SER A 235 0.09 -25.63 15.80
N THR A 236 -0.58 -26.67 16.24
CA THR A 236 -1.91 -27.03 15.80
C THR A 236 -2.93 -25.93 16.09
N LEU A 237 -3.80 -25.67 15.11
CA LEU A 237 -4.90 -24.73 15.24
C LEU A 237 -6.16 -25.41 15.81
N PRO A 238 -7.01 -24.69 16.58
CA PRO A 238 -8.28 -25.23 17.05
C PRO A 238 -9.17 -25.72 15.91
N ALA A 239 -9.77 -26.89 16.05
CA ALA A 239 -10.56 -27.52 14.99
C ALA A 239 -11.83 -26.74 14.61
N GLY A 240 -12.37 -25.94 15.54
CA GLY A 240 -13.55 -25.10 15.32
C GLY A 240 -13.27 -23.73 14.72
N LEU A 241 -12.02 -23.43 14.36
CA LEU A 241 -11.65 -22.13 13.87
C LEU A 241 -12.28 -21.84 12.50
N GLN A 242 -12.90 -20.68 12.39
CA GLN A 242 -13.53 -20.17 11.16
C GLN A 242 -12.79 -18.99 10.55
N GLU A 243 -12.13 -18.19 11.38
CA GLU A 243 -11.37 -17.02 10.95
C GLU A 243 -9.97 -17.05 11.57
N LEU A 244 -8.97 -16.89 10.73
CA LEU A 244 -7.57 -16.86 11.12
C LEU A 244 -6.91 -15.63 10.51
N ILE A 245 -6.43 -14.73 11.37
CA ILE A 245 -5.87 -13.44 10.97
C ILE A 245 -4.47 -13.30 11.55
N PHE A 246 -3.47 -13.30 10.68
CA PHE A 246 -2.08 -13.01 10.98
C PHE A 246 -1.60 -11.80 10.19
N ALA A 247 -0.97 -10.86 10.85
CA ALA A 247 -0.33 -9.74 10.20
C ALA A 247 1.01 -9.45 10.87
N GLY A 248 2.07 -9.17 10.08
CA GLY A 248 3.34 -8.72 10.63
C GLY A 248 4.05 -9.74 11.52
N ASN A 249 4.09 -11.01 11.12
CA ASN A 249 4.83 -12.08 11.80
C ASN A 249 6.00 -12.58 10.96
N GLN A 250 6.77 -13.54 11.48
CA GLN A 250 7.95 -14.13 10.84
C GLN A 250 7.73 -15.60 10.45
N LEU A 251 6.50 -15.94 10.03
CA LEU A 251 6.12 -17.31 9.69
C LEU A 251 6.63 -17.69 8.30
N PRO A 252 7.49 -18.71 8.16
CA PRO A 252 7.87 -19.24 6.86
C PRO A 252 6.82 -20.18 6.27
N SER A 253 5.98 -20.77 7.11
CA SER A 253 4.92 -21.72 6.74
C SER A 253 3.79 -21.72 7.77
N LEU A 254 2.63 -22.24 7.36
CA LEU A 254 1.47 -22.46 8.21
C LEU A 254 1.29 -23.95 8.49
N PRO A 255 0.72 -24.35 9.65
CA PRO A 255 0.28 -25.70 9.87
C PRO A 255 -0.94 -26.05 8.99
N ALA A 256 -1.38 -27.32 9.03
CA ALA A 256 -2.62 -27.74 8.41
C ALA A 256 -3.79 -26.85 8.89
N LEU A 257 -4.62 -26.39 7.96
CA LEU A 257 -5.75 -25.53 8.25
C LEU A 257 -6.97 -26.35 8.69
N PRO A 258 -7.76 -25.85 9.66
CA PRO A 258 -8.99 -26.52 10.06
C PRO A 258 -10.01 -26.56 8.91
N SER A 259 -10.74 -27.65 8.78
CA SER A 259 -11.71 -27.85 7.70
C SER A 259 -12.88 -26.85 7.70
N GLY A 260 -13.18 -26.26 8.85
CA GLY A 260 -14.23 -25.24 9.00
C GLY A 260 -13.80 -23.81 8.70
N LEU A 261 -12.55 -23.59 8.33
CA LEU A 261 -12.03 -22.24 8.09
C LEU A 261 -12.70 -21.60 6.88
N ARG A 262 -13.20 -20.37 7.07
CA ARG A 262 -13.89 -19.55 6.07
C ARG A 262 -13.08 -18.36 5.61
N GLU A 263 -12.32 -17.77 6.53
CA GLU A 263 -11.48 -16.60 6.23
C GLU A 263 -10.05 -16.88 6.70
N LEU A 264 -9.10 -16.70 5.79
CA LEU A 264 -7.68 -16.77 6.05
C LEU A 264 -7.02 -15.47 5.61
N ILE A 265 -6.47 -14.76 6.56
CA ILE A 265 -5.71 -13.53 6.35
C ILE A 265 -4.32 -13.73 6.93
N VAL A 266 -3.31 -13.89 6.07
CA VAL A 266 -1.90 -14.08 6.42
C VAL A 266 -1.06 -13.11 5.62
N VAL A 267 -0.79 -11.97 6.21
CA VAL A 267 -0.17 -10.85 5.52
C VAL A 267 1.15 -10.46 6.17
N GLU A 268 2.05 -9.90 5.37
CA GLU A 268 3.33 -9.37 5.85
C GLU A 268 4.15 -10.39 6.67
N SER A 269 4.24 -11.60 6.16
CA SER A 269 5.07 -12.67 6.71
C SER A 269 5.96 -13.26 5.60
N PRO A 270 7.07 -13.91 5.91
CA PRO A 270 7.93 -14.51 4.88
C PRO A 270 7.41 -15.88 4.42
N LEU A 271 6.09 -16.05 4.25
CA LEU A 271 5.50 -17.30 3.78
C LEU A 271 5.98 -17.62 2.36
N THR A 272 6.54 -18.80 2.17
CA THR A 272 6.97 -19.30 0.86
C THR A 272 5.93 -20.19 0.18
N SER A 273 5.01 -20.74 0.97
CA SER A 273 3.92 -21.61 0.47
C SER A 273 2.72 -21.56 1.44
N LEU A 274 1.57 -21.94 0.94
CA LEU A 274 0.36 -22.18 1.72
C LEU A 274 0.06 -23.68 1.78
N PRO A 275 -0.50 -24.19 2.89
CA PRO A 275 -1.02 -25.55 2.95
C PRO A 275 -2.26 -25.72 2.07
N GLU A 276 -2.76 -26.95 1.94
CA GLU A 276 -4.04 -27.21 1.29
C GLU A 276 -5.15 -26.35 1.89
N LEU A 277 -5.92 -25.69 1.02
CA LEU A 277 -6.99 -24.80 1.45
C LEU A 277 -8.28 -25.58 1.69
N PRO A 278 -9.00 -25.32 2.80
CA PRO A 278 -10.25 -26.02 3.09
C PRO A 278 -11.35 -25.63 2.09
N SER A 279 -12.19 -26.58 1.75
CA SER A 279 -13.23 -26.43 0.71
C SER A 279 -14.27 -25.32 1.01
N GLY A 280 -14.47 -24.98 2.28
CA GLY A 280 -15.38 -23.94 2.73
C GLY A 280 -14.78 -22.54 2.78
N LEU A 281 -13.52 -22.36 2.40
CA LEU A 281 -12.85 -21.06 2.44
C LEU A 281 -13.49 -20.10 1.45
N CYS A 282 -13.94 -18.94 1.95
CA CYS A 282 -14.59 -17.89 1.17
C CYS A 282 -13.67 -16.71 0.86
N LYS A 283 -12.68 -16.47 1.74
CA LYS A 283 -11.77 -15.34 1.66
C LYS A 283 -10.34 -15.78 1.95
N LEU A 284 -9.42 -15.41 1.04
CA LEU A 284 -8.00 -15.62 1.20
C LEU A 284 -7.26 -14.30 0.91
N TRP A 285 -6.65 -13.75 1.94
CA TRP A 285 -5.73 -12.63 1.83
C TRP A 285 -4.34 -13.09 2.29
N ALA A 286 -3.40 -13.13 1.36
CA ALA A 286 -2.03 -13.59 1.59
C ALA A 286 -1.01 -12.65 0.94
N PHE A 287 -1.26 -11.35 1.02
CA PHE A 287 -0.41 -10.34 0.42
C PHE A 287 0.86 -10.06 1.22
N ASN A 288 1.87 -9.53 0.55
CA ASN A 288 3.18 -9.21 1.12
C ASN A 288 3.83 -10.40 1.84
N ASN A 289 3.89 -11.53 1.15
CA ASN A 289 4.64 -12.71 1.54
C ASN A 289 5.71 -13.02 0.47
N GLN A 290 6.21 -14.23 0.46
CA GLN A 290 7.20 -14.72 -0.52
C GLN A 290 6.67 -15.95 -1.26
N LEU A 291 5.37 -15.98 -1.55
CA LEU A 291 4.73 -17.12 -2.20
C LEU A 291 5.22 -17.27 -3.63
N ALA A 292 5.78 -18.42 -3.95
CA ALA A 292 6.21 -18.80 -5.29
C ALA A 292 5.14 -19.58 -6.07
N SER A 293 4.12 -20.07 -5.39
CA SER A 293 2.96 -20.76 -5.95
C SER A 293 1.78 -20.72 -5.00
N LEU A 294 0.59 -20.99 -5.51
CA LEU A 294 -0.63 -21.19 -4.73
C LEU A 294 -1.11 -22.63 -4.85
N PRO A 295 -1.69 -23.20 -3.79
CA PRO A 295 -2.42 -24.46 -3.90
C PRO A 295 -3.70 -24.30 -4.73
N ALA A 296 -4.36 -25.41 -5.05
CA ALA A 296 -5.67 -25.37 -5.70
C ALA A 296 -6.65 -24.49 -4.90
N LEU A 297 -7.36 -23.61 -5.60
CA LEU A 297 -8.31 -22.69 -4.96
C LEU A 297 -9.64 -23.41 -4.72
N PRO A 298 -10.24 -23.27 -3.52
CA PRO A 298 -11.49 -23.94 -3.20
C PRO A 298 -12.68 -23.32 -3.98
N PRO A 299 -13.71 -24.13 -4.29
CA PRO A 299 -14.83 -23.68 -5.12
C PRO A 299 -15.69 -22.58 -4.49
N GLY A 300 -15.65 -22.47 -3.16
CA GLY A 300 -16.39 -21.44 -2.40
C GLY A 300 -15.70 -20.09 -2.32
N LEU A 301 -14.49 -19.95 -2.83
CA LEU A 301 -13.71 -18.72 -2.70
C LEU A 301 -14.36 -17.57 -3.47
N ARG A 302 -14.54 -16.44 -2.79
CA ARG A 302 -15.15 -15.21 -3.32
C ARG A 302 -14.17 -14.06 -3.42
N GLU A 303 -13.22 -13.99 -2.50
CA GLU A 303 -12.20 -12.95 -2.45
C GLU A 303 -10.81 -13.58 -2.39
N LEU A 304 -9.94 -13.16 -3.30
CA LEU A 304 -8.53 -13.56 -3.35
C LEU A 304 -7.65 -12.33 -3.47
N SER A 305 -6.77 -12.12 -2.50
CA SER A 305 -5.72 -11.11 -2.56
C SER A 305 -4.36 -11.76 -2.28
N VAL A 306 -3.48 -11.72 -3.26
CA VAL A 306 -2.13 -12.30 -3.22
C VAL A 306 -1.07 -11.32 -3.73
N ASP A 307 -1.33 -10.05 -3.57
CA ASP A 307 -0.44 -8.98 -4.00
C ASP A 307 0.94 -9.07 -3.32
N GLY A 308 1.97 -8.52 -3.96
CA GLY A 308 3.30 -8.44 -3.35
C GLY A 308 3.92 -9.79 -3.02
N ASN A 309 3.75 -10.79 -3.87
CA ASN A 309 4.36 -12.10 -3.79
C ASN A 309 5.32 -12.36 -4.98
N LEU A 310 5.74 -13.59 -5.17
CA LEU A 310 6.65 -14.01 -6.23
C LEU A 310 5.95 -14.94 -7.24
N LEU A 311 4.64 -14.81 -7.41
CA LEU A 311 3.83 -15.73 -8.21
C LEU A 311 4.10 -15.55 -9.71
N PRO A 312 4.54 -16.58 -10.42
CA PRO A 312 4.67 -16.55 -11.88
C PRO A 312 3.34 -16.81 -12.59
N SER A 313 2.36 -17.37 -11.91
CA SER A 313 1.03 -17.70 -12.42
C SER A 313 0.05 -17.93 -11.28
N LEU A 314 -1.24 -17.97 -11.62
CA LEU A 314 -2.33 -18.36 -10.71
C LEU A 314 -2.89 -19.71 -11.11
N PRO A 315 -3.38 -20.52 -10.16
CA PRO A 315 -4.16 -21.72 -10.49
C PRO A 315 -5.51 -21.34 -11.12
N ALA A 316 -6.26 -22.33 -11.58
CA ALA A 316 -7.61 -22.11 -12.09
C ALA A 316 -8.47 -21.36 -11.05
N LEU A 317 -9.17 -20.32 -11.50
CA LEU A 317 -10.00 -19.50 -10.63
C LEU A 317 -11.39 -20.13 -10.45
N PRO A 318 -11.92 -20.17 -9.22
CA PRO A 318 -13.24 -20.72 -8.98
C PRO A 318 -14.34 -19.84 -9.59
N SER A 319 -15.43 -20.45 -10.04
CA SER A 319 -16.52 -19.76 -10.75
C SER A 319 -17.25 -18.72 -9.93
N GLY A 320 -17.21 -18.82 -8.61
CA GLY A 320 -17.84 -17.89 -7.66
C GLY A 320 -16.98 -16.72 -7.23
N LEU A 321 -15.73 -16.60 -7.74
CA LEU A 321 -14.82 -15.52 -7.36
C LEU A 321 -15.37 -14.17 -7.82
N GLN A 322 -15.41 -13.21 -6.90
CA GLN A 322 -15.97 -11.87 -7.11
C GLN A 322 -14.89 -10.78 -7.13
N SER A 323 -13.84 -10.95 -6.34
CA SER A 323 -12.73 -10.00 -6.27
C SER A 323 -11.39 -10.75 -6.35
N LEU A 324 -10.53 -10.30 -7.25
CA LEU A 324 -9.18 -10.81 -7.44
C LEU A 324 -8.17 -9.67 -7.43
N SER A 325 -7.25 -9.72 -6.50
CA SER A 325 -6.08 -8.85 -6.47
C SER A 325 -4.80 -9.71 -6.47
N ALA A 326 -3.98 -9.52 -7.48
CA ALA A 326 -2.71 -10.24 -7.67
C ALA A 326 -1.62 -9.30 -8.23
N SER A 327 -1.64 -8.06 -7.74
CA SER A 327 -0.69 -7.02 -8.14
C SER A 327 0.71 -7.29 -7.59
N HIS A 328 1.74 -6.72 -8.25
CA HIS A 328 3.13 -6.82 -7.81
C HIS A 328 3.61 -8.27 -7.60
N ASN A 329 3.39 -9.09 -8.61
CA ASN A 329 3.90 -10.43 -8.75
C ASN A 329 4.79 -10.53 -10.02
N GLN A 330 5.00 -11.71 -10.54
CA GLN A 330 5.84 -11.96 -11.72
C GLN A 330 5.05 -12.67 -12.83
N MET A 331 3.75 -12.41 -12.92
CA MET A 331 2.87 -13.13 -13.83
C MET A 331 3.06 -12.69 -15.27
N ALA A 332 3.27 -13.65 -16.15
CA ALA A 332 3.34 -13.48 -17.61
C ALA A 332 1.99 -13.77 -18.29
N SER A 333 1.04 -14.37 -17.59
CA SER A 333 -0.31 -14.66 -18.08
C SER A 333 -1.29 -14.81 -16.91
N LEU A 334 -2.58 -14.66 -17.20
CA LEU A 334 -3.67 -14.94 -16.27
C LEU A 334 -4.48 -16.14 -16.76
N PRO A 335 -5.04 -16.94 -15.84
CA PRO A 335 -6.03 -17.95 -16.21
C PRO A 335 -7.33 -17.29 -16.69
N ALA A 336 -8.25 -18.08 -17.24
CA ALA A 336 -9.58 -17.60 -17.61
C ALA A 336 -10.27 -16.95 -16.40
N LEU A 337 -10.86 -15.78 -16.63
CA LEU A 337 -11.55 -15.03 -15.57
C LEU A 337 -12.97 -15.58 -15.35
N PRO A 338 -13.39 -15.79 -14.11
CA PRO A 338 -14.72 -16.33 -13.81
C PRO A 338 -15.83 -15.31 -14.11
N PRO A 339 -17.03 -15.78 -14.48
CA PRO A 339 -18.13 -14.90 -14.91
C PRO A 339 -18.67 -13.99 -13.79
N GLY A 340 -18.47 -14.35 -12.54
CA GLY A 340 -18.90 -13.57 -11.37
C GLY A 340 -17.94 -12.47 -10.91
N LEU A 341 -16.79 -12.34 -11.57
CA LEU A 341 -15.76 -11.38 -11.16
C LEU A 341 -16.24 -9.94 -11.39
N ARG A 342 -16.13 -9.13 -10.33
CA ARG A 342 -16.51 -7.72 -10.31
C ARG A 342 -15.31 -6.79 -10.23
N GLU A 343 -14.26 -7.23 -9.55
CA GLU A 343 -13.05 -6.43 -9.33
C GLU A 343 -11.82 -7.26 -9.71
N LEU A 344 -10.95 -6.66 -10.52
CA LEU A 344 -9.68 -7.26 -10.93
C LEU A 344 -8.57 -6.23 -10.80
N SER A 345 -7.55 -6.55 -9.99
CA SER A 345 -6.32 -5.78 -9.87
C SER A 345 -5.11 -6.68 -10.13
N VAL A 346 -4.32 -6.34 -11.15
CA VAL A 346 -3.13 -7.08 -11.58
C VAL A 346 -1.97 -6.16 -11.93
N ASP A 347 -1.87 -5.05 -11.24
CA ASP A 347 -0.81 -4.06 -11.45
C ASP A 347 0.59 -4.64 -11.23
N GLY A 348 1.60 -4.08 -11.87
CA GLY A 348 3.00 -4.42 -11.59
C GLY A 348 3.36 -5.88 -11.88
N ASN A 349 2.81 -6.48 -12.92
CA ASN A 349 3.17 -7.80 -13.42
C ASN A 349 3.88 -7.71 -14.78
N LEU A 350 4.01 -8.83 -15.48
CA LEU A 350 4.66 -8.95 -16.78
C LEU A 350 3.65 -9.31 -17.89
N LEU A 351 2.39 -8.91 -17.73
CA LEU A 351 1.30 -9.31 -18.61
C LEU A 351 1.39 -8.62 -19.96
N PRO A 352 1.51 -9.36 -21.08
CA PRO A 352 1.45 -8.80 -22.43
C PRO A 352 0.02 -8.55 -22.89
N SER A 353 -0.95 -9.21 -22.27
CA SER A 353 -2.38 -9.13 -22.58
C SER A 353 -3.22 -9.63 -21.40
N LEU A 354 -4.51 -9.34 -21.45
CA LEU A 354 -5.51 -9.88 -20.53
C LEU A 354 -6.39 -10.93 -21.24
N PRO A 355 -6.91 -11.92 -20.52
CA PRO A 355 -7.96 -12.79 -21.06
C PRO A 355 -9.27 -12.00 -21.26
N ALA A 356 -10.25 -12.63 -21.88
CA ALA A 356 -11.58 -12.04 -22.04
C ALA A 356 -12.14 -11.59 -20.68
N LEU A 357 -12.63 -10.36 -20.62
CA LEU A 357 -13.18 -9.77 -19.40
C LEU A 357 -14.63 -10.23 -19.20
N PRO A 358 -15.02 -10.62 -17.97
CA PRO A 358 -16.39 -11.02 -17.69
C PRO A 358 -17.36 -9.82 -17.77
N SER A 359 -18.59 -10.06 -18.18
CA SER A 359 -19.59 -9.01 -18.43
C SER A 359 -19.99 -8.20 -17.19
N GLY A 360 -19.81 -8.78 -16.00
CA GLY A 360 -20.12 -8.16 -14.72
C GLY A 360 -18.97 -7.37 -14.08
N LEU A 361 -17.82 -7.26 -14.74
CA LEU A 361 -16.66 -6.56 -14.21
C LEU A 361 -16.97 -5.06 -14.07
N GLN A 362 -16.71 -4.51 -12.88
CA GLN A 362 -16.98 -3.12 -12.51
C GLN A 362 -15.70 -2.30 -12.37
N SER A 363 -14.61 -2.90 -11.88
CA SER A 363 -13.31 -2.25 -11.71
C SER A 363 -12.20 -3.11 -12.28
N LEU A 364 -11.34 -2.49 -13.09
CA LEU A 364 -10.14 -3.11 -13.68
C LEU A 364 -8.94 -2.21 -13.44
N SER A 365 -7.94 -2.73 -12.73
CA SER A 365 -6.61 -2.13 -12.62
C SER A 365 -5.56 -3.10 -13.17
N ALA A 366 -4.81 -2.67 -14.16
CA ALA A 366 -3.77 -3.46 -14.82
C ALA A 366 -2.58 -2.56 -15.21
N SER A 367 -2.22 -1.65 -14.34
CA SER A 367 -1.12 -0.70 -14.54
C SER A 367 0.25 -1.40 -14.48
N HIS A 368 1.26 -0.76 -15.09
CA HIS A 368 2.65 -1.22 -15.02
C HIS A 368 2.82 -2.70 -15.43
N ASN A 369 2.23 -3.06 -16.56
CA ASN A 369 2.42 -4.30 -17.27
C ASN A 369 3.10 -4.05 -18.64
N GLN A 370 2.99 -4.99 -19.55
CA GLN A 370 3.59 -4.89 -20.89
C GLN A 370 2.53 -4.98 -22.00
N MET A 371 1.33 -4.50 -21.72
CA MET A 371 0.19 -4.68 -22.63
C MET A 371 0.30 -3.76 -23.84
N ALA A 372 0.18 -4.35 -25.04
CA ALA A 372 0.08 -3.66 -26.31
C ALA A 372 -1.36 -3.50 -26.79
N SER A 373 -2.31 -4.14 -26.15
CA SER A 373 -3.75 -4.04 -26.43
C SER A 373 -4.58 -4.47 -25.22
N LEU A 374 -5.82 -4.01 -25.17
CA LEU A 374 -6.82 -4.46 -24.19
C LEU A 374 -7.91 -5.26 -24.90
N PRO A 375 -8.51 -6.26 -24.23
CA PRO A 375 -9.71 -6.91 -24.73
C PRO A 375 -10.91 -5.94 -24.73
N THR A 376 -12.02 -6.35 -25.33
CA THR A 376 -13.29 -5.61 -25.27
C THR A 376 -13.66 -5.33 -23.82
N LEU A 377 -13.98 -4.08 -23.52
CA LEU A 377 -14.37 -3.66 -22.16
C LEU A 377 -15.84 -4.01 -21.89
N PRO A 378 -16.15 -4.57 -20.72
CA PRO A 378 -17.52 -4.94 -20.39
C PRO A 378 -18.39 -3.70 -20.14
N PRO A 379 -19.72 -3.78 -20.44
CA PRO A 379 -20.61 -2.63 -20.40
C PRO A 379 -20.84 -2.06 -19.00
N GLY A 380 -20.60 -2.86 -17.95
CA GLY A 380 -20.74 -2.45 -16.55
C GLY A 380 -19.51 -1.84 -15.92
N LEU A 381 -18.41 -1.69 -16.66
CA LEU A 381 -17.16 -1.18 -16.13
C LEU A 381 -17.30 0.30 -15.73
N GLU A 382 -16.96 0.60 -14.48
CA GLU A 382 -17.03 1.93 -13.87
C GLU A 382 -15.65 2.56 -13.68
N GLU A 383 -14.63 1.72 -13.50
CA GLU A 383 -13.24 2.14 -13.31
C GLU A 383 -12.28 1.35 -14.20
N LEU A 384 -11.44 2.06 -14.94
CA LEU A 384 -10.37 1.50 -15.76
C LEU A 384 -9.04 2.21 -15.46
N VAL A 385 -8.07 1.46 -14.93
CA VAL A 385 -6.73 1.96 -14.60
C VAL A 385 -5.70 1.09 -15.33
N VAL A 386 -5.04 1.66 -16.34
CA VAL A 386 -4.09 0.97 -17.22
C VAL A 386 -2.81 1.79 -17.46
N ASP A 387 -2.40 2.55 -16.46
CA ASP A 387 -1.18 3.36 -16.51
C ASP A 387 0.06 2.51 -16.79
N GLY A 388 1.09 3.07 -17.42
CA GLY A 388 2.40 2.42 -17.54
C GLY A 388 2.41 1.14 -18.39
N ASN A 389 1.66 1.10 -19.47
CA ASN A 389 1.66 0.03 -20.46
C ASN A 389 2.22 0.51 -21.82
N GLN A 390 2.00 -0.24 -22.87
CA GLN A 390 2.43 0.07 -24.24
C GLN A 390 1.24 0.23 -25.19
N LEU A 391 0.12 0.74 -24.69
CA LEU A 391 -1.14 0.83 -25.42
C LEU A 391 -1.10 1.95 -26.46
N PRO A 392 -1.22 1.65 -27.77
CA PRO A 392 -1.33 2.66 -28.82
C PRO A 392 -2.73 3.25 -28.94
N SER A 393 -3.73 2.53 -28.46
CA SER A 393 -5.14 2.90 -28.44
C SER A 393 -5.90 2.16 -27.34
N LEU A 394 -7.08 2.65 -27.01
CA LEU A 394 -8.02 1.97 -26.12
C LEU A 394 -9.21 1.43 -26.93
N PRO A 395 -9.81 0.31 -26.52
CA PRO A 395 -11.08 -0.12 -27.09
C PRO A 395 -12.21 0.88 -26.79
N ALA A 396 -13.40 0.67 -27.38
CA ALA A 396 -14.56 1.49 -27.08
C ALA A 396 -14.83 1.54 -25.58
N LEU A 397 -15.00 2.75 -25.04
CA LEU A 397 -15.21 2.97 -23.61
C LEU A 397 -16.68 2.71 -23.25
N PRO A 398 -16.95 1.94 -22.18
CA PRO A 398 -18.33 1.64 -21.79
C PRO A 398 -19.05 2.86 -21.21
N LEU A 399 -20.35 2.92 -21.38
CA LEU A 399 -21.17 4.08 -21.00
C LEU A 399 -21.18 4.38 -19.49
N ARG A 400 -20.93 3.37 -18.66
CA ARG A 400 -20.92 3.50 -17.19
C ARG A 400 -19.57 3.92 -16.63
N LEU A 401 -18.55 4.07 -17.46
CA LEU A 401 -17.20 4.42 -17.00
C LEU A 401 -17.20 5.81 -16.35
N GLN A 402 -16.71 5.87 -15.12
CA GLN A 402 -16.60 7.07 -14.30
C GLN A 402 -15.15 7.53 -14.16
N THR A 403 -14.21 6.59 -14.09
CA THR A 403 -12.79 6.87 -13.95
C THR A 403 -12.01 6.17 -15.06
N LEU A 404 -11.20 6.94 -15.78
CA LEU A 404 -10.24 6.44 -16.77
C LEU A 404 -8.85 6.96 -16.45
N ARG A 405 -7.93 6.03 -16.17
CA ARG A 405 -6.50 6.31 -16.03
C ARG A 405 -5.73 5.49 -17.04
N ALA A 406 -5.06 6.16 -17.95
CA ALA A 406 -4.28 5.56 -19.03
C ALA A 406 -2.99 6.34 -19.29
N SER A 407 -2.38 6.88 -18.23
CA SER A 407 -1.13 7.63 -18.28
C SER A 407 0.05 6.71 -18.66
N HIS A 408 1.14 7.30 -19.15
CA HIS A 408 2.36 6.55 -19.51
C HIS A 408 2.11 5.39 -20.48
N ASN A 409 1.41 5.66 -21.57
CA ASN A 409 1.15 4.76 -22.68
C ASN A 409 1.63 5.39 -24.01
N LEU A 410 1.18 4.85 -25.12
CA LEU A 410 1.53 5.32 -26.48
C LEU A 410 0.28 5.87 -27.20
N LEU A 411 -0.72 6.34 -26.45
CA LEU A 411 -1.99 6.79 -27.00
C LEU A 411 -1.81 8.01 -27.89
N THR A 412 -2.32 7.96 -29.12
CA THR A 412 -2.35 9.10 -30.05
C THR A 412 -3.70 9.80 -30.06
N HIS A 413 -4.74 9.10 -29.64
CA HIS A 413 -6.12 9.60 -29.51
C HIS A 413 -6.88 8.78 -28.46
N LEU A 414 -7.96 9.32 -27.99
CA LEU A 414 -8.96 8.62 -27.15
C LEU A 414 -10.22 8.44 -27.98
N SER A 415 -10.89 7.28 -27.79
CA SER A 415 -12.25 7.08 -28.30
C SER A 415 -13.23 8.07 -27.66
N ALA A 416 -14.46 8.12 -28.16
CA ALA A 416 -15.50 8.96 -27.58
C ALA A 416 -15.60 8.73 -26.08
N LEU A 417 -15.55 9.82 -25.29
CA LEU A 417 -15.62 9.76 -23.84
C LEU A 417 -17.06 9.50 -23.40
N PRO A 418 -17.32 8.57 -22.48
CA PRO A 418 -18.66 8.27 -22.02
C PRO A 418 -19.26 9.42 -21.20
N PRO A 419 -20.59 9.60 -21.24
CA PRO A 419 -21.25 10.75 -20.63
C PRO A 419 -21.15 10.81 -19.10
N GLY A 420 -20.89 9.67 -18.44
CA GLY A 420 -20.75 9.55 -17.00
C GLY A 420 -19.32 9.71 -16.48
N LEU A 421 -18.35 9.99 -17.35
CA LEU A 421 -16.95 10.10 -16.95
C LEU A 421 -16.73 11.33 -16.06
N GLN A 422 -16.13 11.11 -14.91
CA GLN A 422 -15.84 12.13 -13.88
C GLN A 422 -14.34 12.46 -13.80
N SER A 423 -13.48 11.47 -14.03
CA SER A 423 -12.03 11.64 -13.93
C SER A 423 -11.33 11.02 -15.15
N LEU A 424 -10.49 11.81 -15.81
CA LEU A 424 -9.67 11.40 -16.96
C LEU A 424 -8.21 11.76 -16.72
N TRP A 425 -7.37 10.72 -16.63
CA TRP A 425 -5.92 10.84 -16.53
C TRP A 425 -5.27 10.16 -17.72
N ALA A 426 -4.57 10.92 -18.56
CA ALA A 426 -3.89 10.42 -19.75
C ALA A 426 -2.56 11.16 -19.98
N THR A 427 -1.78 11.35 -18.92
CA THR A 427 -0.49 12.02 -18.95
C THR A 427 0.56 11.18 -19.66
N ASN A 428 1.65 11.82 -20.14
CA ASN A 428 2.77 11.09 -20.74
C ASN A 428 2.30 10.11 -21.85
N ASN A 429 1.54 10.62 -22.80
CA ASN A 429 1.11 9.94 -24.00
C ASN A 429 1.52 10.72 -25.24
N ARG A 430 0.93 10.43 -26.38
CA ARG A 430 1.17 11.11 -27.68
C ARG A 430 -0.11 11.71 -28.22
N LEU A 431 -1.01 12.15 -27.35
CA LEU A 431 -2.30 12.68 -27.74
C LEU A 431 -2.15 13.94 -28.59
N THR A 432 -2.78 13.93 -29.76
CA THR A 432 -2.83 15.06 -30.67
C THR A 432 -4.19 15.75 -30.70
N SER A 433 -5.20 15.15 -30.08
CA SER A 433 -6.55 15.71 -29.94
C SER A 433 -7.28 15.06 -28.79
N LEU A 434 -8.27 15.76 -28.26
CA LEU A 434 -9.28 15.24 -27.35
C LEU A 434 -10.65 15.37 -28.00
N SER A 435 -11.49 14.35 -27.81
CA SER A 435 -12.91 14.42 -28.15
C SER A 435 -13.65 15.38 -27.21
N ALA A 436 -14.92 15.66 -27.51
CA ALA A 436 -15.77 16.47 -26.62
C ALA A 436 -15.76 15.89 -25.19
N LEU A 437 -15.59 16.76 -24.21
CA LEU A 437 -15.58 16.37 -22.80
C LEU A 437 -17.01 16.18 -22.29
N PRO A 438 -17.25 15.15 -21.47
CA PRO A 438 -18.58 14.94 -20.90
C PRO A 438 -18.91 16.02 -19.85
N PRO A 439 -20.20 16.37 -19.69
CA PRO A 439 -20.62 17.50 -18.85
C PRO A 439 -20.35 17.28 -17.36
N GLY A 440 -20.22 16.02 -16.91
CA GLY A 440 -19.92 15.66 -15.52
C GLY A 440 -18.43 15.49 -15.20
N LEU A 441 -17.53 15.82 -16.12
CA LEU A 441 -16.10 15.68 -15.87
C LEU A 441 -15.63 16.69 -14.81
N GLU A 442 -15.00 16.19 -13.75
CA GLU A 442 -14.48 16.98 -12.64
C GLU A 442 -12.94 17.12 -12.72
N GLU A 443 -12.27 16.10 -13.26
CA GLU A 443 -10.82 16.07 -13.37
C GLU A 443 -10.35 15.76 -14.80
N LEU A 444 -9.50 16.61 -15.35
CA LEU A 444 -8.83 16.39 -16.62
C LEU A 444 -7.32 16.59 -16.45
N VAL A 445 -6.58 15.49 -16.51
CA VAL A 445 -5.13 15.47 -16.30
C VAL A 445 -4.46 14.87 -17.53
N VAL A 446 -3.92 15.75 -18.40
CA VAL A 446 -3.40 15.41 -19.75
C VAL A 446 -2.06 16.08 -20.04
N PHE A 447 -1.28 16.38 -19.01
CA PHE A 447 0.04 16.97 -19.21
C PHE A 447 1.02 16.01 -19.93
N ASP A 448 2.10 16.54 -20.48
CA ASP A 448 3.08 15.80 -21.27
C ASP A 448 2.46 15.03 -22.45
N ASN A 449 1.73 15.75 -23.29
CA ASN A 449 1.15 15.27 -24.55
C ASN A 449 1.49 16.22 -25.71
N GLN A 450 0.79 16.11 -26.82
CA GLN A 450 1.02 16.92 -28.03
C GLN A 450 -0.23 17.69 -28.44
N LEU A 451 -1.09 18.05 -27.51
CA LEU A 451 -2.36 18.70 -27.75
C LEU A 451 -2.16 20.15 -28.25
N PRO A 452 -2.66 20.50 -29.46
CA PRO A 452 -2.62 21.85 -29.96
C PRO A 452 -3.74 22.75 -29.40
N SER A 453 -4.80 22.14 -28.90
CA SER A 453 -5.96 22.82 -28.31
C SER A 453 -6.70 21.89 -27.37
N LEU A 454 -7.51 22.47 -26.49
CA LEU A 454 -8.47 21.76 -25.65
C LEU A 454 -9.88 21.95 -26.19
N PRO A 455 -10.77 20.94 -26.06
CA PRO A 455 -12.19 21.12 -26.34
C PRO A 455 -12.84 22.04 -25.30
N ALA A 456 -14.13 22.34 -25.48
CA ALA A 456 -14.89 23.09 -24.49
C ALA A 456 -14.84 22.38 -23.13
N LEU A 457 -14.50 23.13 -22.07
CA LEU A 457 -14.40 22.61 -20.70
C LEU A 457 -15.78 22.62 -20.03
N PRO A 458 -16.17 21.56 -19.35
CA PRO A 458 -17.41 21.54 -18.60
C PRO A 458 -17.34 22.46 -17.37
N PRO A 459 -18.44 23.13 -17.00
CA PRO A 459 -18.42 24.13 -15.92
C PRO A 459 -18.15 23.52 -14.54
N GLY A 460 -18.34 22.20 -14.38
CA GLY A 460 -18.05 21.46 -13.14
C GLY A 460 -16.59 21.00 -12.99
N LEU A 461 -15.73 21.31 -13.96
CA LEU A 461 -14.32 20.89 -13.90
C LEU A 461 -13.61 21.58 -12.73
N ARG A 462 -13.02 20.78 -11.87
CA ARG A 462 -12.30 21.21 -10.65
C ARG A 462 -10.79 21.19 -10.84
N THR A 463 -10.30 20.25 -11.66
CA THR A 463 -8.88 20.10 -11.92
C THR A 463 -8.62 20.01 -13.41
N LEU A 464 -7.80 20.92 -13.91
CA LEU A 464 -7.26 20.92 -15.27
C LEU A 464 -5.74 20.95 -15.20
N ARG A 465 -5.09 19.84 -15.56
CA ARG A 465 -3.63 19.78 -15.70
C ARG A 465 -3.30 19.45 -17.17
N ALA A 466 -2.89 20.46 -17.92
CA ALA A 466 -2.55 20.35 -19.33
C ALA A 466 -1.18 20.98 -19.65
N SER A 467 -0.28 20.99 -18.67
CA SER A 467 1.09 21.47 -18.83
C SER A 467 1.86 20.65 -19.87
N ASN A 468 2.93 21.22 -20.43
CA ASN A 468 3.81 20.54 -21.39
C ASN A 468 3.04 19.91 -22.58
N ASN A 469 2.17 20.70 -23.19
CA ASN A 469 1.49 20.39 -24.44
C ASN A 469 1.91 21.39 -25.52
N ARG A 470 1.16 21.48 -26.60
CA ARG A 470 1.37 22.42 -27.72
C ARG A 470 0.23 23.43 -27.86
N LEU A 471 -0.42 23.74 -26.73
CA LEU A 471 -1.57 24.65 -26.75
C LEU A 471 -1.17 26.04 -27.22
N THR A 472 -1.83 26.53 -28.27
CA THR A 472 -1.65 27.89 -28.79
C THR A 472 -2.80 28.81 -28.39
N ARG A 473 -3.92 28.26 -27.96
CA ARG A 473 -5.13 28.95 -27.50
C ARG A 473 -5.85 28.13 -26.46
N LEU A 474 -6.68 28.80 -25.68
CA LEU A 474 -7.57 28.17 -24.69
C LEU A 474 -9.02 28.31 -25.16
N PRO A 475 -9.89 27.35 -24.78
CA PRO A 475 -11.32 27.46 -25.07
C PRO A 475 -11.94 28.58 -24.22
N GLU A 476 -12.96 29.27 -24.75
CA GLU A 476 -13.67 30.34 -24.03
C GLU A 476 -14.27 29.85 -22.70
N SER A 477 -14.66 28.58 -22.63
CA SER A 477 -15.21 27.94 -21.44
C SER A 477 -14.28 27.93 -20.22
N ILE A 478 -12.98 28.20 -20.40
CA ILE A 478 -12.04 28.31 -19.27
C ILE A 478 -12.44 29.44 -18.32
N THR A 479 -13.06 30.49 -18.82
CA THR A 479 -13.52 31.62 -18.02
C THR A 479 -14.75 31.29 -17.16
N GLY A 480 -15.42 30.18 -17.47
CA GLY A 480 -16.60 29.68 -16.74
C GLY A 480 -16.28 28.66 -15.64
N LEU A 481 -15.01 28.35 -15.43
CA LEU A 481 -14.61 27.47 -14.35
C LEU A 481 -14.78 28.14 -12.98
N SER A 482 -14.96 27.31 -11.94
CA SER A 482 -15.03 27.77 -10.56
C SER A 482 -13.73 28.49 -10.17
N SER A 483 -13.82 29.49 -9.30
CA SER A 483 -12.65 30.13 -8.68
C SER A 483 -11.81 29.17 -7.82
N GLU A 484 -12.38 28.03 -7.45
CA GLU A 484 -11.70 26.97 -6.69
C GLU A 484 -11.04 25.92 -7.62
N ALA A 485 -11.19 26.06 -8.94
CA ALA A 485 -10.62 25.12 -9.87
C ALA A 485 -9.09 25.28 -9.95
N THR A 486 -8.38 24.17 -9.87
CA THR A 486 -6.94 24.11 -10.07
C THR A 486 -6.63 24.01 -11.58
N VAL A 487 -5.84 24.95 -12.13
CA VAL A 487 -5.50 25.00 -13.55
C VAL A 487 -4.00 25.11 -13.73
N HIS A 488 -3.38 24.11 -14.37
CA HIS A 488 -1.96 24.08 -14.72
C HIS A 488 -1.78 24.02 -16.24
N LEU A 489 -1.10 25.02 -16.82
CA LEU A 489 -0.92 25.19 -18.27
C LEU A 489 0.52 25.51 -18.66
N GLU A 490 1.47 25.38 -17.78
CA GLU A 490 2.88 25.66 -17.97
C GLU A 490 3.46 24.84 -19.14
N GLY A 491 4.51 25.34 -19.79
CA GLY A 491 5.18 24.62 -20.88
C GLY A 491 4.35 24.47 -22.16
N ASN A 492 3.35 25.33 -22.37
CA ASN A 492 2.57 25.40 -23.60
C ASN A 492 3.05 26.55 -24.51
N LEU A 493 2.46 26.68 -25.70
CA LEU A 493 2.76 27.69 -26.71
C LEU A 493 1.75 28.85 -26.70
N LEU A 494 1.23 29.19 -25.53
CA LEU A 494 0.23 30.24 -25.36
C LEU A 494 0.82 31.63 -25.69
N SER A 495 0.03 32.48 -26.37
CA SER A 495 0.45 33.86 -26.68
C SER A 495 0.48 34.71 -25.40
N GLU A 496 1.34 35.73 -25.37
CA GLU A 496 1.39 36.72 -24.27
C GLU A 496 0.01 37.32 -23.98
N ARG A 497 -0.79 37.56 -25.03
CA ARG A 497 -2.16 38.06 -24.90
C ARG A 497 -3.05 37.08 -24.14
N THR A 498 -2.90 35.77 -24.38
CA THR A 498 -3.65 34.75 -23.68
C THR A 498 -3.23 34.67 -22.21
N LEU A 499 -1.93 34.72 -21.95
CA LEU A 499 -1.40 34.71 -20.58
C LEU A 499 -1.84 35.96 -19.81
N GLN A 500 -1.85 37.15 -20.48
CA GLN A 500 -2.32 38.39 -19.87
C GLN A 500 -3.83 38.36 -19.59
N THR A 501 -4.61 37.72 -20.45
CA THR A 501 -6.06 37.50 -20.20
C THR A 501 -6.25 36.62 -18.99
N MET A 502 -5.47 35.56 -18.84
CA MET A 502 -5.52 34.68 -17.65
C MET A 502 -5.11 35.44 -16.37
N GLN A 503 -4.02 36.20 -16.41
CA GLN A 503 -3.57 37.05 -15.28
C GLN A 503 -4.63 38.08 -14.89
N ASN A 504 -5.31 38.69 -15.85
CA ASN A 504 -6.39 39.63 -15.59
C ASN A 504 -7.63 38.94 -14.95
N LEU A 505 -7.91 37.71 -15.32
CA LEU A 505 -8.95 36.88 -14.69
C LEU A 505 -8.58 36.49 -13.26
N THR A 506 -7.33 36.12 -13.03
CA THR A 506 -6.81 35.79 -11.67
C THR A 506 -6.69 37.02 -10.78
N SER A 507 -6.62 38.23 -11.33
CA SER A 507 -6.54 39.51 -10.61
C SER A 507 -7.90 40.14 -10.34
N ALA A 508 -9.00 39.56 -10.81
CA ALA A 508 -10.34 40.12 -10.62
C ALA A 508 -10.76 40.01 -9.14
N PRO A 509 -11.41 41.06 -8.59
CA PRO A 509 -11.94 40.98 -7.22
C PRO A 509 -12.93 39.81 -7.05
N GLY A 510 -12.59 38.87 -6.20
CA GLY A 510 -13.38 37.64 -5.97
C GLY A 510 -12.83 36.40 -6.67
N TYR A 511 -11.73 36.48 -7.41
CA TYR A 511 -11.02 35.33 -7.95
C TYR A 511 -9.99 34.83 -6.91
N SER A 512 -10.20 33.62 -6.40
CA SER A 512 -9.29 32.91 -5.48
C SER A 512 -8.72 31.63 -6.15
N GLY A 513 -8.54 31.68 -7.45
CA GLY A 513 -7.96 30.57 -8.20
C GLY A 513 -6.46 30.73 -8.41
N PRO A 514 -5.76 29.65 -8.84
CA PRO A 514 -4.31 29.62 -9.01
C PRO A 514 -3.77 30.57 -10.07
#